data_2c07ed32788bc7e8878833c4eb01b86c
#
_entry.id   2c07ed32788bc7e8878833c4eb01b86c
#
_cell.length_a   1.000
_cell.length_b   1.000
_cell.length_c   1.000
_cell.angle_alpha   90.00
_cell.angle_beta   90.00
_cell.angle_gamma   90.00
#
_symmetry.space_group_name_H-M   'P 1'
#
loop_
_entity.id
_entity.type
_entity.pdbx_description
1 polymer ?
#
loop_
_entity_poly.entity_id
_entity_poly.type
_entity_poly.pdbx_seq_one_letter_code
_entity_poly.pdbx_strand_id
1 'polypeptide(L)'
;MSQFINNKENIVTEAVDGLISTSGGALARLDGYPHIKVVVRNDWDKSKVALISGGGSGHEPAHAGLVGEGMLTAAVCGEVFASPSVDAVLSAILAVTGSEGCLLIIKNYTGDRLNFGLAAARAIEMGFKVNMVIVDDDIALPDLAKPRGIAGTVLVHKIAGALANDGGSLDEVTKVAENIIAGTKTIGMSLDTCTVPGSPKDQRIEDGKVELGLGIHGEPGFEKLDYIDAKQSIAAMVNKLEPLMSNESHVVLLNNLGGVSILEMSILANELVNSSIGKKLKLIIGPASLMTAIDMRGFSISVCPLTAQQEALLKSPCALSVWPDCKEITPIAIVDLPDGLTPVRHNPSKHDETATLITQCCEIMIAAEADLNALDAKSGDGDTGSTVAGAGRSIIAALEGLPLADHPKLFSAIGQELSQVMGGSSGVLLAIFFTAVGDASSNGASVIDAFKSGLNRMQAIGGANLGDRTMVDALSPALDALDNGLEAAAIAAREGANHTSTILVAKAGRSTYVNEEQLKGNIDPGAEAVARLFEGLSENR
;
A
#
# COMPACT_ATOMS: atom_id res chain seq x y z
N MET A 1 -11.61 16.09 -8.38
CA MET A 1 -10.89 15.95 -7.09
C MET A 1 -9.92 17.10 -6.94
N SER A 2 -9.67 17.56 -5.70
CA SER A 2 -8.65 18.58 -5.43
C SER A 2 -7.26 17.92 -5.45
N GLN A 3 -6.28 18.61 -6.03
CA GLN A 3 -4.89 18.19 -6.08
C GLN A 3 -4.02 19.30 -5.47
N PHE A 4 -2.87 18.94 -4.88
CA PHE A 4 -1.93 19.92 -4.33
C PHE A 4 -1.10 20.55 -5.46
N ILE A 5 -1.72 21.38 -6.28
CA ILE A 5 -1.12 22.14 -7.37
C ILE A 5 -1.52 23.61 -7.23
N ASN A 6 -0.68 24.53 -7.74
CA ASN A 6 -0.99 25.95 -7.76
C ASN A 6 -1.72 26.32 -9.07
N ASN A 7 -0.99 26.38 -10.16
CA ASN A 7 -1.53 26.76 -11.47
C ASN A 7 -1.16 25.68 -12.50
N LYS A 8 -2.12 25.30 -13.33
CA LYS A 8 -1.99 24.26 -14.33
C LYS A 8 -0.81 24.51 -15.30
N GLU A 9 -0.60 25.76 -15.70
CA GLU A 9 0.44 26.15 -16.65
C GLU A 9 1.86 26.01 -16.08
N ASN A 10 1.99 25.99 -14.75
CA ASN A 10 3.29 25.98 -14.06
C ASN A 10 3.62 24.64 -13.40
N ILE A 11 2.76 23.62 -13.49
CA ILE A 11 2.93 22.35 -12.78
C ILE A 11 4.33 21.77 -12.98
N VAL A 12 4.77 21.66 -14.22
CA VAL A 12 6.04 21.01 -14.55
C VAL A 12 7.24 21.86 -14.12
N THR A 13 7.18 23.18 -14.31
CA THR A 13 8.27 24.08 -13.87
C THR A 13 8.39 24.10 -12.34
N GLU A 14 7.28 24.18 -11.63
CA GLU A 14 7.26 24.15 -10.17
C GLU A 14 7.75 22.80 -9.61
N ALA A 15 7.33 21.67 -10.23
CA ALA A 15 7.78 20.34 -9.83
C ALA A 15 9.29 20.16 -10.06
N VAL A 16 9.81 20.60 -11.21
CA VAL A 16 11.25 20.54 -11.53
C VAL A 16 12.05 21.42 -10.58
N ASP A 17 11.62 22.66 -10.33
CA ASP A 17 12.31 23.55 -9.39
C ASP A 17 12.27 23.01 -7.95
N GLY A 18 11.15 22.38 -7.53
CA GLY A 18 11.03 21.69 -6.26
C GLY A 18 12.04 20.54 -6.12
N LEU A 19 12.13 19.68 -7.15
CA LEU A 19 13.10 18.58 -7.19
C LEU A 19 14.54 19.10 -7.08
N ILE A 20 14.90 20.11 -7.87
CA ILE A 20 16.25 20.67 -7.87
C ILE A 20 16.59 21.33 -6.52
N SER A 21 15.68 22.13 -5.98
CA SER A 21 15.88 22.83 -4.69
C SER A 21 16.10 21.86 -3.53
N THR A 22 15.53 20.66 -3.60
CA THR A 22 15.65 19.61 -2.57
C THR A 22 16.75 18.59 -2.86
N SER A 23 17.50 18.75 -3.96
CA SER A 23 18.57 17.80 -4.36
C SER A 23 19.90 17.96 -3.60
N GLY A 24 20.00 18.93 -2.70
CA GLY A 24 21.27 19.21 -2.02
C GLY A 24 22.39 19.71 -2.95
N GLY A 25 22.02 20.29 -4.09
CA GLY A 25 22.98 20.81 -5.09
C GLY A 25 23.46 19.75 -6.10
N ALA A 26 22.94 18.53 -6.08
CA ALA A 26 23.30 17.48 -7.05
C ALA A 26 22.75 17.76 -8.45
N LEU A 27 21.63 18.47 -8.55
CA LEU A 27 20.92 18.75 -9.80
C LEU A 27 20.97 20.24 -10.17
N ALA A 28 20.96 20.51 -11.46
CA ALA A 28 20.74 21.83 -12.03
C ALA A 28 19.73 21.74 -13.19
N ARG A 29 19.22 22.87 -13.66
CA ARG A 29 18.45 22.96 -14.89
C ARG A 29 19.09 23.89 -15.91
N LEU A 30 18.77 23.69 -17.18
CA LEU A 30 19.12 24.66 -18.21
C LEU A 30 18.24 25.91 -18.09
N ASP A 31 18.79 27.05 -18.44
CA ASP A 31 18.06 28.33 -18.47
C ASP A 31 17.25 28.45 -19.76
N GLY A 32 16.04 27.89 -19.76
CA GLY A 32 15.21 27.83 -20.97
C GLY A 32 13.71 27.83 -20.72
N TYR A 33 13.27 28.11 -19.47
CA TYR A 33 11.85 28.21 -19.18
C TYR A 33 11.13 29.29 -19.98
N PRO A 34 9.86 29.07 -20.33
CA PRO A 34 9.04 27.90 -20.02
C PRO A 34 9.17 26.75 -21.06
N HIS A 35 9.91 26.93 -22.15
CA HIS A 35 9.89 26.01 -23.29
C HIS A 35 10.90 24.86 -23.20
N ILE A 36 12.04 25.09 -22.52
CA ILE A 36 13.09 24.10 -22.34
C ILE A 36 13.18 23.75 -20.85
N LYS A 37 12.71 22.56 -20.50
CA LYS A 37 12.70 22.03 -19.13
C LYS A 37 13.64 20.83 -19.08
N VAL A 38 14.93 21.07 -18.83
CA VAL A 38 15.97 20.05 -18.81
C VAL A 38 16.66 20.05 -17.46
N VAL A 39 16.64 18.91 -16.80
CA VAL A 39 17.37 18.64 -15.55
C VAL A 39 18.67 17.94 -15.91
N VAL A 40 19.78 18.38 -15.33
CA VAL A 40 21.13 17.84 -15.55
C VAL A 40 21.83 17.58 -14.23
N ARG A 41 22.79 16.68 -14.22
CA ARG A 41 23.74 16.55 -13.12
C ARG A 41 24.56 17.83 -12.99
N ASN A 42 24.64 18.39 -11.78
CA ASN A 42 25.41 19.61 -11.54
C ASN A 42 26.94 19.39 -11.53
N ASP A 43 27.37 18.15 -11.26
CA ASP A 43 28.78 17.71 -11.22
C ASP A 43 29.28 17.13 -12.53
N TRP A 44 28.52 17.25 -13.63
CA TRP A 44 28.84 16.59 -14.88
C TRP A 44 29.94 17.29 -15.66
N ASP A 45 31.06 16.60 -15.90
CA ASP A 45 32.26 17.12 -16.56
C ASP A 45 32.45 16.73 -18.04
N LYS A 46 31.51 15.98 -18.61
CA LYS A 46 31.47 15.47 -19.98
C LYS A 46 32.60 14.45 -20.32
N SER A 47 33.23 13.85 -19.33
CA SER A 47 34.35 12.92 -19.52
C SER A 47 33.91 11.49 -19.88
N LYS A 48 32.63 11.17 -19.72
CA LYS A 48 32.06 9.84 -19.96
C LYS A 48 30.91 9.93 -20.95
N VAL A 49 30.35 8.77 -21.35
CA VAL A 49 29.12 8.69 -22.15
C VAL A 49 27.97 9.29 -21.35
N ALA A 50 27.29 10.27 -21.92
CA ALA A 50 26.10 10.87 -21.32
C ALA A 50 24.85 10.02 -21.59
N LEU A 51 24.03 9.78 -20.58
CA LEU A 51 22.71 9.16 -20.75
C LEU A 51 21.62 10.22 -20.65
N ILE A 52 20.81 10.32 -21.69
CA ILE A 52 19.72 11.27 -21.77
C ILE A 52 18.41 10.51 -21.96
N SER A 53 17.42 10.83 -21.16
CA SER A 53 16.06 10.32 -21.33
C SER A 53 15.05 11.46 -21.13
N GLY A 54 13.78 11.17 -21.25
CA GLY A 54 12.72 12.14 -21.05
C GLY A 54 11.40 11.65 -21.60
N GLY A 55 10.47 12.57 -21.66
CA GLY A 55 9.10 12.34 -22.09
C GLY A 55 8.15 13.29 -21.39
N GLY A 56 6.86 13.00 -21.40
CA GLY A 56 5.86 13.73 -20.63
C GLY A 56 6.13 13.63 -19.12
N SER A 57 5.82 14.70 -18.39
CA SER A 57 5.75 14.68 -16.92
C SER A 57 4.47 13.96 -16.47
N GLY A 58 4.37 13.61 -15.18
CA GLY A 58 3.29 12.78 -14.63
C GLY A 58 3.71 11.34 -14.34
N HIS A 59 5.00 11.04 -14.52
CA HIS A 59 5.61 9.73 -14.26
C HIS A 59 6.63 9.75 -13.12
N GLU A 60 6.68 10.84 -12.36
CA GLU A 60 7.69 11.06 -11.33
C GLU A 60 7.88 9.84 -10.40
N PRO A 61 9.12 9.55 -10.05
CA PRO A 61 10.36 10.27 -10.30
C PRO A 61 10.92 10.17 -11.73
N ALA A 62 10.39 9.30 -12.61
CA ALA A 62 10.84 9.27 -13.98
C ALA A 62 10.42 10.55 -14.74
N HIS A 63 11.34 11.25 -15.49
CA HIS A 63 12.72 10.84 -15.62
C HIS A 63 13.66 11.76 -14.83
N ALA A 64 13.23 12.96 -14.43
CA ALA A 64 14.04 13.99 -13.77
C ALA A 64 14.63 13.53 -12.42
N GLY A 65 13.86 12.82 -11.61
CA GLY A 65 14.32 12.26 -10.34
C GLY A 65 15.28 11.07 -10.49
N LEU A 66 15.52 10.59 -11.72
CA LEU A 66 16.48 9.55 -12.04
C LEU A 66 17.80 10.11 -12.62
N VAL A 67 18.00 11.44 -12.56
CA VAL A 67 19.24 12.09 -12.94
C VAL A 67 20.23 12.02 -11.77
N GLY A 68 21.37 11.37 -12.00
CA GLY A 68 22.42 11.22 -11.00
C GLY A 68 23.49 10.22 -11.40
N GLU A 69 24.52 10.10 -10.59
CA GLU A 69 25.62 9.18 -10.84
C GLU A 69 25.14 7.72 -10.89
N GLY A 70 25.58 7.00 -11.91
CA GLY A 70 25.19 5.60 -12.14
C GLY A 70 23.79 5.42 -12.75
N MET A 71 23.13 6.52 -13.16
CA MET A 71 21.84 6.52 -13.88
C MET A 71 21.85 7.56 -15.02
N LEU A 72 20.86 8.47 -15.08
CA LEU A 72 20.80 9.48 -16.15
C LEU A 72 21.76 10.65 -15.88
N THR A 73 22.31 11.20 -16.98
CA THR A 73 23.07 12.46 -16.98
C THR A 73 22.14 13.66 -17.13
N ALA A 74 21.09 13.51 -17.94
CA ALA A 74 20.08 14.53 -18.14
C ALA A 74 18.70 13.93 -18.38
N ALA A 75 17.66 14.67 -18.01
CA ALA A 75 16.26 14.36 -18.32
C ALA A 75 15.56 15.56 -18.93
N VAL A 76 14.81 15.33 -20.02
CA VAL A 76 14.04 16.36 -20.74
C VAL A 76 12.56 16.19 -20.35
N CYS A 77 11.99 17.19 -19.66
CA CYS A 77 10.63 17.16 -19.16
C CYS A 77 9.67 17.85 -20.14
N GLY A 78 8.74 17.09 -20.68
CA GLY A 78 7.60 17.61 -21.43
C GLY A 78 6.48 18.10 -20.50
N GLU A 79 5.39 18.62 -21.07
CA GLU A 79 4.17 18.88 -20.32
C GLU A 79 3.55 17.56 -19.82
N VAL A 80 2.53 17.66 -18.96
CA VAL A 80 1.88 16.45 -18.39
C VAL A 80 1.41 15.53 -19.54
N PHE A 81 1.96 14.33 -19.59
CA PHE A 81 1.72 13.29 -20.61
C PHE A 81 2.00 13.71 -22.06
N ALA A 82 2.79 14.75 -22.28
CA ALA A 82 3.15 15.22 -23.61
C ALA A 82 4.67 15.23 -23.82
N SER A 83 5.12 14.72 -24.97
CA SER A 83 6.53 14.67 -25.33
C SER A 83 7.16 16.07 -25.37
N PRO A 84 8.43 16.25 -24.92
CA PRO A 84 9.14 17.51 -24.99
C PRO A 84 9.43 17.92 -26.44
N SER A 85 9.65 19.22 -26.66
CA SER A 85 9.99 19.75 -28.00
C SER A 85 11.35 19.26 -28.48
N VAL A 86 11.54 19.28 -29.81
CA VAL A 86 12.83 18.98 -30.46
C VAL A 86 13.96 19.85 -29.90
N ASP A 87 13.70 21.14 -29.70
CA ASP A 87 14.70 22.09 -29.23
C ASP A 87 15.08 21.85 -27.76
N ALA A 88 14.13 21.38 -26.93
CA ALA A 88 14.42 20.99 -25.56
C ALA A 88 15.34 19.75 -25.52
N VAL A 89 15.06 18.73 -26.35
CA VAL A 89 15.91 17.53 -26.46
C VAL A 89 17.29 17.89 -27.01
N LEU A 90 17.35 18.70 -28.08
CA LEU A 90 18.63 19.14 -28.65
C LEU A 90 19.45 19.92 -27.61
N SER A 91 18.84 20.81 -26.84
CA SER A 91 19.51 21.55 -25.77
C SER A 91 20.13 20.63 -24.74
N ALA A 92 19.45 19.53 -24.35
CA ALA A 92 20.01 18.53 -23.44
C ALA A 92 21.24 17.85 -24.07
N ILE A 93 21.15 17.40 -25.34
CA ILE A 93 22.25 16.77 -26.04
C ILE A 93 23.49 17.70 -26.06
N LEU A 94 23.31 18.95 -26.47
CA LEU A 94 24.41 19.94 -26.56
C LEU A 94 25.01 20.26 -25.19
N ALA A 95 24.17 20.30 -24.16
CA ALA A 95 24.60 20.64 -22.80
C ALA A 95 25.49 19.57 -22.16
N VAL A 96 25.20 18.27 -22.36
CA VAL A 96 25.85 17.19 -21.58
C VAL A 96 26.79 16.30 -22.43
N THR A 97 26.73 16.35 -23.75
CA THR A 97 27.55 15.45 -24.60
C THR A 97 28.99 15.95 -24.73
N GLY A 98 29.94 15.08 -24.42
CA GLY A 98 31.38 15.28 -24.63
C GLY A 98 31.90 14.44 -25.79
N SER A 99 33.22 14.22 -25.82
CA SER A 99 33.93 13.41 -26.87
C SER A 99 33.46 11.96 -26.93
N GLU A 100 33.03 11.42 -25.75
CA GLU A 100 32.60 10.03 -25.63
C GLU A 100 31.18 9.81 -26.19
N GLY A 101 30.42 10.88 -26.44
CA GLY A 101 29.09 10.82 -27.02
C GLY A 101 27.98 10.70 -26.01
N CYS A 102 26.75 10.47 -26.49
CA CYS A 102 25.60 10.24 -25.64
C CYS A 102 24.67 9.13 -26.17
N LEU A 103 23.98 8.48 -25.27
CA LEU A 103 22.91 7.53 -25.55
C LEU A 103 21.55 8.15 -25.15
N LEU A 104 20.61 8.22 -26.10
CA LEU A 104 19.23 8.57 -25.86
C LEU A 104 18.43 7.29 -25.55
N ILE A 105 17.77 7.24 -24.40
CA ILE A 105 16.90 6.12 -23.99
C ILE A 105 15.48 6.65 -23.97
N ILE A 106 14.64 6.21 -24.90
CA ILE A 106 13.28 6.73 -25.07
C ILE A 106 12.24 5.60 -25.00
N LYS A 107 11.07 5.93 -24.50
CA LYS A 107 9.90 5.05 -24.52
C LYS A 107 9.29 5.03 -25.93
N ASN A 108 8.72 3.89 -26.34
CA ASN A 108 8.16 3.70 -27.68
C ASN A 108 6.82 4.41 -27.89
N TYR A 109 6.80 5.73 -27.77
CA TYR A 109 5.66 6.59 -28.13
C TYR A 109 5.99 7.41 -29.37
N THR A 110 4.99 7.67 -30.20
CA THR A 110 5.19 8.36 -31.48
C THR A 110 5.80 9.75 -31.30
N GLY A 111 5.31 10.53 -30.33
CA GLY A 111 5.85 11.87 -30.05
C GLY A 111 7.32 11.82 -29.62
N ASP A 112 7.66 10.95 -28.68
CA ASP A 112 9.04 10.80 -28.20
C ASP A 112 9.97 10.36 -29.32
N ARG A 113 9.60 9.35 -30.11
CA ARG A 113 10.43 8.91 -31.25
C ARG A 113 10.70 10.00 -32.28
N LEU A 114 9.68 10.80 -32.60
CA LEU A 114 9.83 11.88 -33.59
C LEU A 114 10.68 13.02 -33.04
N ASN A 115 10.40 13.48 -31.84
CA ASN A 115 11.09 14.64 -31.27
C ASN A 115 12.54 14.33 -30.90
N PHE A 116 12.79 13.20 -30.23
CA PHE A 116 14.14 12.76 -29.90
C PHE A 116 14.93 12.36 -31.15
N GLY A 117 14.29 11.69 -32.13
CA GLY A 117 14.95 11.31 -33.39
C GLY A 117 15.39 12.50 -34.21
N LEU A 118 14.54 13.54 -34.34
CA LEU A 118 14.91 14.76 -35.06
C LEU A 118 16.00 15.55 -34.32
N ALA A 119 15.97 15.61 -33.00
CA ALA A 119 17.00 16.26 -32.21
C ALA A 119 18.34 15.52 -32.33
N ALA A 120 18.34 14.17 -32.32
CA ALA A 120 19.50 13.35 -32.55
C ALA A 120 20.12 13.60 -33.94
N ALA A 121 19.28 13.62 -34.99
CA ALA A 121 19.76 13.90 -36.36
C ALA A 121 20.45 15.26 -36.46
N ARG A 122 19.84 16.32 -35.88
CA ARG A 122 20.44 17.66 -35.83
C ARG A 122 21.78 17.66 -35.06
N ALA A 123 21.84 16.98 -33.92
CA ALA A 123 23.06 16.91 -33.14
C ALA A 123 24.19 16.16 -33.90
N ILE A 124 23.87 15.10 -34.64
CA ILE A 124 24.80 14.36 -35.48
C ILE A 124 25.35 15.27 -36.62
N GLU A 125 24.45 16.04 -37.27
CA GLU A 125 24.86 17.04 -38.26
C GLU A 125 25.80 18.11 -37.68
N MET A 126 25.70 18.42 -36.40
CA MET A 126 26.58 19.32 -35.65
C MET A 126 27.89 18.63 -35.21
N GLY A 127 28.09 17.35 -35.50
CA GLY A 127 29.31 16.60 -35.19
C GLY A 127 29.32 15.84 -33.87
N PHE A 128 28.18 15.76 -33.15
CA PHE A 128 28.09 14.98 -31.93
C PHE A 128 27.91 13.49 -32.22
N LYS A 129 28.47 12.63 -31.37
CA LYS A 129 28.23 11.19 -31.39
C LYS A 129 26.93 10.90 -30.57
N VAL A 130 25.90 10.45 -31.24
CA VAL A 130 24.59 10.20 -30.60
C VAL A 130 24.06 8.84 -31.04
N ASN A 131 23.84 7.95 -30.09
CA ASN A 131 23.08 6.72 -30.30
C ASN A 131 21.70 6.85 -29.63
N MET A 132 20.73 6.04 -30.08
CA MET A 132 19.38 6.06 -29.56
C MET A 132 18.81 4.64 -29.47
N VAL A 133 18.24 4.29 -28.34
CA VAL A 133 17.51 3.02 -28.11
C VAL A 133 16.06 3.30 -27.75
N ILE A 134 15.18 2.40 -28.17
CA ILE A 134 13.73 2.52 -27.98
C ILE A 134 13.26 1.39 -27.06
N VAL A 135 12.68 1.75 -25.92
CA VAL A 135 12.13 0.80 -24.95
C VAL A 135 10.68 0.47 -25.32
N ASP A 136 10.39 -0.82 -25.47
CA ASP A 136 9.12 -1.39 -25.91
C ASP A 136 8.73 -2.63 -25.07
N ASP A 137 8.87 -2.50 -23.76
CA ASP A 137 8.77 -3.58 -22.78
C ASP A 137 7.32 -4.05 -22.48
N ASP A 138 6.30 -3.34 -22.93
CA ASP A 138 4.89 -3.66 -22.64
C ASP A 138 4.39 -4.87 -23.44
N ILE A 139 3.96 -5.92 -22.72
CA ILE A 139 3.44 -7.16 -23.32
C ILE A 139 1.92 -7.21 -23.41
N ALA A 140 1.22 -6.15 -22.99
CA ALA A 140 -0.24 -6.17 -22.86
C ALA A 140 -0.97 -6.37 -24.19
N LEU A 141 -0.43 -5.80 -25.27
CA LEU A 141 -1.05 -5.78 -26.60
C LEU A 141 -0.13 -6.47 -27.62
N PRO A 142 -0.06 -7.81 -27.64
CA PRO A 142 0.91 -8.55 -28.46
C PRO A 142 0.73 -8.34 -29.98
N ASP A 143 -0.47 -7.98 -30.41
CA ASP A 143 -0.80 -7.75 -31.82
C ASP A 143 -0.43 -6.33 -32.29
N LEU A 144 0.02 -5.45 -31.38
CA LEU A 144 0.51 -4.12 -31.79
C LEU A 144 1.86 -4.24 -32.48
N ALA A 145 1.97 -3.66 -33.65
CA ALA A 145 3.24 -3.58 -34.39
C ALA A 145 4.33 -2.81 -33.62
N LYS A 146 3.95 -2.04 -32.58
CA LYS A 146 4.84 -1.21 -31.77
C LYS A 146 4.38 -1.25 -30.32
N PRO A 147 4.90 -2.17 -29.49
CA PRO A 147 4.62 -2.19 -28.05
C PRO A 147 5.01 -0.87 -27.38
N ARG A 148 4.30 -0.48 -26.34
CA ARG A 148 4.61 0.74 -25.55
C ARG A 148 5.85 0.53 -24.70
N GLY A 149 6.57 1.60 -24.36
CA GLY A 149 7.60 1.62 -23.33
C GLY A 149 7.01 2.05 -22.01
N ILE A 150 7.19 1.25 -20.95
CA ILE A 150 6.65 1.51 -19.63
C ILE A 150 7.71 1.32 -18.54
N ALA A 151 7.40 0.76 -17.38
CA ALA A 151 8.26 0.78 -16.19
C ALA A 151 9.61 0.06 -16.35
N GLY A 152 9.73 -0.91 -17.25
CA GLY A 152 11.02 -1.57 -17.54
C GLY A 152 12.11 -0.63 -18.03
N THR A 153 11.74 0.55 -18.52
CA THR A 153 12.67 1.63 -18.90
C THR A 153 13.67 1.96 -17.79
N VAL A 154 13.27 1.88 -16.51
CA VAL A 154 14.17 2.21 -15.39
C VAL A 154 15.28 1.18 -15.20
N LEU A 155 15.10 -0.08 -15.61
CA LEU A 155 16.16 -1.09 -15.65
C LEU A 155 17.23 -0.73 -16.67
N VAL A 156 16.80 -0.22 -17.83
CA VAL A 156 17.70 0.25 -18.88
C VAL A 156 18.52 1.44 -18.37
N HIS A 157 17.88 2.42 -17.71
CA HIS A 157 18.56 3.58 -17.11
C HIS A 157 19.65 3.14 -16.12
N LYS A 158 19.31 2.22 -15.21
CA LYS A 158 20.24 1.79 -14.16
C LYS A 158 21.43 1.02 -14.71
N ILE A 159 21.19 0.03 -15.57
CA ILE A 159 22.26 -0.86 -16.06
C ILE A 159 23.16 -0.14 -17.06
N ALA A 160 22.59 0.62 -18.02
CA ALA A 160 23.35 1.41 -18.95
C ALA A 160 24.09 2.57 -18.25
N GLY A 161 23.43 3.21 -17.26
CA GLY A 161 24.03 4.29 -16.47
C GLY A 161 25.22 3.83 -15.63
N ALA A 162 25.13 2.65 -15.03
CA ALA A 162 26.25 2.05 -14.30
C ALA A 162 27.43 1.76 -15.22
N LEU A 163 27.19 1.16 -16.39
CA LEU A 163 28.27 0.87 -17.36
C LEU A 163 28.92 2.16 -17.89
N ALA A 164 28.12 3.19 -18.20
CA ALA A 164 28.65 4.49 -18.60
C ALA A 164 29.47 5.14 -17.47
N ASN A 165 29.03 5.00 -16.23
CA ASN A 165 29.78 5.50 -15.07
C ASN A 165 31.09 4.75 -14.85
N ASP A 166 31.14 3.47 -15.17
CA ASP A 166 32.39 2.66 -15.14
C ASP A 166 33.31 2.93 -16.33
N GLY A 167 32.96 3.85 -17.25
CA GLY A 167 33.80 4.25 -18.40
C GLY A 167 33.57 3.39 -19.64
N GLY A 168 32.46 2.68 -19.76
CA GLY A 168 32.08 1.96 -20.97
C GLY A 168 31.95 2.90 -22.17
N SER A 169 32.38 2.45 -23.35
CA SER A 169 32.24 3.17 -24.63
C SER A 169 30.78 3.30 -25.04
N LEU A 170 30.44 4.25 -25.93
CA LEU A 170 29.08 4.45 -26.42
C LEU A 170 28.48 3.17 -27.03
N ASP A 171 29.31 2.40 -27.76
CA ASP A 171 28.83 1.15 -28.37
C ASP A 171 28.54 0.06 -27.33
N GLU A 172 29.38 -0.07 -26.29
CA GLU A 172 29.15 -1.01 -25.20
C GLU A 172 27.91 -0.65 -24.39
N VAL A 173 27.73 0.64 -24.05
CA VAL A 173 26.56 1.17 -23.33
C VAL A 173 25.29 0.99 -24.15
N THR A 174 25.34 1.25 -25.45
CA THR A 174 24.23 1.02 -26.38
C THR A 174 23.84 -0.45 -26.42
N LYS A 175 24.81 -1.34 -26.59
CA LYS A 175 24.58 -2.78 -26.69
C LYS A 175 24.01 -3.38 -25.41
N VAL A 176 24.46 -2.93 -24.23
CA VAL A 176 23.89 -3.40 -22.98
C VAL A 176 22.45 -2.91 -22.83
N ALA A 177 22.16 -1.66 -23.20
CA ALA A 177 20.81 -1.13 -23.20
C ALA A 177 19.86 -1.94 -24.11
N GLU A 178 20.27 -2.24 -25.34
CA GLU A 178 19.52 -3.08 -26.29
C GLU A 178 19.24 -4.49 -25.74
N ASN A 179 20.23 -5.11 -25.08
CA ASN A 179 20.07 -6.42 -24.47
C ASN A 179 19.03 -6.41 -23.33
N ILE A 180 19.06 -5.37 -22.48
CA ILE A 180 18.07 -5.21 -21.40
C ILE A 180 16.68 -4.96 -21.98
N ILE A 181 16.54 -4.13 -23.00
CA ILE A 181 15.25 -3.88 -23.69
C ILE A 181 14.69 -5.21 -24.23
N ALA A 182 15.48 -5.97 -24.96
CA ALA A 182 15.05 -7.23 -25.56
C ALA A 182 14.57 -8.27 -24.50
N GLY A 183 15.25 -8.29 -23.34
CA GLY A 183 14.94 -9.22 -22.24
C GLY A 183 13.79 -8.77 -21.34
N THR A 184 13.48 -7.48 -21.30
CA THR A 184 12.49 -6.94 -20.36
C THR A 184 11.06 -7.17 -20.84
N LYS A 185 10.20 -7.66 -19.94
CA LYS A 185 8.76 -7.85 -20.18
C LYS A 185 7.99 -7.23 -19.03
N THR A 186 7.05 -6.35 -19.35
CA THR A 186 6.28 -5.59 -18.37
C THR A 186 4.79 -5.69 -18.64
N ILE A 187 4.01 -5.81 -17.58
CA ILE A 187 2.55 -5.72 -17.62
C ILE A 187 2.05 -4.90 -16.43
N GLY A 188 1.04 -4.07 -16.64
CA GLY A 188 0.39 -3.27 -15.61
C GLY A 188 -1.03 -3.72 -15.32
N MET A 189 -1.53 -3.41 -14.12
CA MET A 189 -2.93 -3.59 -13.71
C MET A 189 -3.36 -2.40 -12.84
N SER A 190 -4.62 -1.97 -12.97
CA SER A 190 -5.15 -0.89 -12.15
C SER A 190 -6.61 -1.10 -11.78
N LEU A 191 -6.96 -0.63 -10.57
CA LEU A 191 -8.33 -0.52 -10.05
C LEU A 191 -9.02 0.77 -10.49
N ASP A 192 -8.25 1.78 -10.93
CA ASP A 192 -8.80 3.08 -11.28
C ASP A 192 -7.87 3.81 -12.28
N THR A 193 -8.38 4.81 -12.97
CA THR A 193 -7.61 5.64 -13.89
C THR A 193 -6.86 6.75 -13.15
N CYS A 194 -5.91 7.41 -13.81
CA CYS A 194 -5.25 8.58 -13.25
C CYS A 194 -6.11 9.86 -13.37
N THR A 195 -5.80 10.84 -12.52
CA THR A 195 -6.45 12.18 -12.54
C THR A 195 -5.52 13.19 -13.19
N VAL A 196 -5.71 13.46 -14.49
CA VAL A 196 -4.92 14.49 -15.18
C VAL A 196 -5.31 15.87 -14.66
N PRO A 197 -4.34 16.72 -14.22
CA PRO A 197 -4.62 18.05 -13.69
C PRO A 197 -5.47 18.90 -14.60
N GLY A 198 -6.58 19.42 -14.07
CA GLY A 198 -7.52 20.27 -14.80
C GLY A 198 -8.47 19.53 -15.75
N SER A 199 -8.49 18.20 -15.71
CA SER A 199 -9.44 17.37 -16.45
C SER A 199 -10.32 16.57 -15.47
N PRO A 200 -11.58 16.25 -15.85
CA PRO A 200 -12.38 15.31 -15.07
C PRO A 200 -11.70 13.92 -15.12
N LYS A 201 -11.79 13.19 -14.00
CA LYS A 201 -11.31 11.82 -13.95
C LYS A 201 -12.15 10.92 -14.85
N ASP A 202 -11.49 10.11 -15.66
CA ASP A 202 -12.14 9.06 -16.45
C ASP A 202 -12.63 7.94 -15.53
N GLN A 203 -13.90 7.59 -15.60
CA GLN A 203 -14.56 6.58 -14.79
C GLN A 203 -14.82 5.27 -15.56
N ARG A 204 -13.97 4.95 -16.55
CA ARG A 204 -14.18 3.78 -17.41
C ARG A 204 -13.98 2.44 -16.70
N ILE A 205 -13.28 2.41 -15.56
CA ILE A 205 -13.15 1.22 -14.72
C ILE A 205 -14.26 1.28 -13.65
N GLU A 206 -15.17 0.33 -13.72
CA GLU A 206 -16.31 0.23 -12.80
C GLU A 206 -15.86 -0.31 -11.44
N ASP A 207 -16.60 0.02 -10.39
CA ASP A 207 -16.37 -0.53 -9.05
C ASP A 207 -16.40 -2.07 -9.07
N GLY A 208 -15.44 -2.69 -8.40
CA GLY A 208 -15.28 -4.14 -8.40
C GLY A 208 -14.63 -4.71 -9.67
N LYS A 209 -14.11 -3.87 -10.56
CA LYS A 209 -13.33 -4.29 -11.74
C LYS A 209 -11.88 -3.86 -11.63
N VAL A 210 -11.03 -4.56 -12.39
CA VAL A 210 -9.65 -4.16 -12.67
C VAL A 210 -9.41 -4.14 -14.17
N GLU A 211 -8.53 -3.28 -14.62
CA GLU A 211 -8.10 -3.22 -16.01
C GLU A 211 -6.67 -3.74 -16.13
N LEU A 212 -6.46 -4.77 -16.95
CA LEU A 212 -5.17 -5.41 -17.20
C LEU A 212 -4.53 -4.84 -18.46
N GLY A 213 -3.24 -4.47 -18.38
CA GLY A 213 -2.46 -4.00 -19.52
C GLY A 213 -2.72 -2.56 -19.92
N LEU A 214 -3.18 -1.71 -19.01
CA LEU A 214 -3.33 -0.28 -19.30
C LEU A 214 -1.97 0.41 -19.42
N GLY A 215 -1.95 1.53 -20.18
CA GLY A 215 -0.75 2.35 -20.35
C GLY A 215 -0.54 3.37 -19.24
N ILE A 216 0.66 3.94 -19.20
CA ILE A 216 1.07 4.91 -18.18
C ILE A 216 0.50 6.34 -18.39
N HIS A 217 -0.12 6.62 -19.54
CA HIS A 217 -0.86 7.86 -19.76
C HIS A 217 -2.37 7.68 -19.61
N GLY A 218 -2.79 6.54 -19.05
CA GLY A 218 -4.19 6.17 -18.91
C GLY A 218 -4.83 5.58 -20.17
N GLU A 219 -4.02 5.13 -21.15
CA GLU A 219 -4.55 4.41 -22.31
C GLU A 219 -5.22 3.11 -21.88
N PRO A 220 -6.34 2.74 -22.52
CA PRO A 220 -7.05 1.51 -22.18
C PRO A 220 -6.15 0.27 -22.23
N GLY A 221 -6.38 -0.64 -21.30
CA GLY A 221 -5.82 -1.99 -21.30
C GLY A 221 -6.52 -2.88 -22.32
N PHE A 222 -6.12 -4.15 -22.36
CA PHE A 222 -6.71 -5.11 -23.29
C PHE A 222 -7.87 -5.90 -22.68
N GLU A 223 -7.97 -5.97 -21.34
CA GLU A 223 -8.98 -6.77 -20.66
C GLU A 223 -9.43 -6.12 -19.34
N LYS A 224 -10.73 -6.18 -19.07
CA LYS A 224 -11.31 -5.85 -17.77
C LYS A 224 -11.73 -7.15 -17.09
N LEU A 225 -11.28 -7.32 -15.85
CA LEU A 225 -11.56 -8.50 -15.03
C LEU A 225 -12.36 -8.09 -13.79
N ASP A 226 -13.07 -9.06 -13.20
CA ASP A 226 -13.62 -8.89 -11.86
C ASP A 226 -12.47 -8.84 -10.84
N TYR A 227 -12.49 -7.83 -9.98
CA TYR A 227 -11.56 -7.80 -8.85
C TYR A 227 -12.05 -8.75 -7.76
N ILE A 228 -11.18 -9.63 -7.31
CA ILE A 228 -11.45 -10.55 -6.20
C ILE A 228 -10.50 -10.25 -5.05
N ASP A 229 -9.18 -10.41 -5.28
CA ASP A 229 -8.15 -10.18 -4.29
C ASP A 229 -6.76 -9.94 -4.92
N ALA A 230 -5.77 -9.64 -4.08
CA ALA A 230 -4.39 -9.42 -4.52
C ALA A 230 -3.77 -10.67 -5.15
N LYS A 231 -4.09 -11.88 -4.65
CA LYS A 231 -3.57 -13.14 -5.15
C LYS A 231 -4.00 -13.40 -6.59
N GLN A 232 -5.29 -13.20 -6.89
CA GLN A 232 -5.82 -13.37 -8.24
C GLN A 232 -5.32 -12.29 -9.20
N SER A 233 -5.14 -11.04 -8.71
CA SER A 233 -4.53 -9.96 -9.47
C SER A 233 -3.11 -10.31 -9.90
N ILE A 234 -2.27 -10.79 -8.99
CA ILE A 234 -0.92 -11.27 -9.30
C ILE A 234 -0.97 -12.47 -10.26
N ALA A 235 -1.84 -13.44 -10.02
CA ALA A 235 -1.97 -14.62 -10.88
C ALA A 235 -2.34 -14.25 -12.33
N ALA A 236 -3.25 -13.30 -12.55
CA ALA A 236 -3.62 -12.82 -13.87
C ALA A 236 -2.44 -12.21 -14.64
N MET A 237 -1.61 -11.41 -13.97
CA MET A 237 -0.42 -10.81 -14.56
C MET A 237 0.68 -11.85 -14.81
N VAL A 238 0.92 -12.73 -13.85
CA VAL A 238 1.92 -13.81 -13.94
C VAL A 238 1.60 -14.78 -15.09
N ASN A 239 0.34 -15.13 -15.30
CA ASN A 239 -0.10 -15.97 -16.41
C ASN A 239 0.26 -15.40 -17.79
N LYS A 240 0.39 -14.06 -17.91
CA LYS A 240 0.83 -13.39 -19.15
C LYS A 240 2.36 -13.31 -19.24
N LEU A 241 3.06 -13.14 -18.13
CA LEU A 241 4.53 -13.01 -18.07
C LEU A 241 5.23 -14.37 -18.22
N GLU A 242 4.77 -15.40 -17.50
CA GLU A 242 5.46 -16.68 -17.39
C GLU A 242 5.80 -17.36 -18.73
N PRO A 243 4.92 -17.37 -19.75
CA PRO A 243 5.23 -17.95 -21.06
C PRO A 243 6.36 -17.24 -21.81
N LEU A 244 6.65 -15.97 -21.45
CA LEU A 244 7.67 -15.12 -22.06
C LEU A 244 9.01 -15.14 -21.31
N MET A 245 9.03 -15.77 -20.12
CA MET A 245 10.23 -15.86 -19.29
C MET A 245 11.10 -17.04 -19.70
N SER A 246 12.41 -16.81 -19.71
CA SER A 246 13.39 -17.91 -19.87
C SER A 246 13.47 -18.78 -18.59
N ASN A 247 14.28 -19.84 -18.64
CA ASN A 247 14.57 -20.66 -17.47
C ASN A 247 15.69 -20.09 -16.58
N GLU A 248 16.24 -18.94 -16.94
CA GLU A 248 17.29 -18.26 -16.18
C GLU A 248 16.71 -17.53 -14.95
N SER A 249 17.60 -17.05 -14.08
CA SER A 249 17.23 -16.20 -12.97
C SER A 249 16.88 -14.80 -13.43
N HIS A 250 15.82 -14.23 -12.90
CA HIS A 250 15.31 -12.90 -13.27
C HIS A 250 15.44 -11.91 -12.13
N VAL A 251 15.64 -10.63 -12.49
CA VAL A 251 15.22 -9.51 -11.64
C VAL A 251 13.76 -9.20 -11.89
N VAL A 252 13.04 -8.84 -10.83
CA VAL A 252 11.70 -8.28 -10.93
C VAL A 252 11.68 -6.85 -10.39
N LEU A 253 11.05 -5.95 -11.12
CA LEU A 253 10.65 -4.63 -10.63
C LEU A 253 9.16 -4.68 -10.30
N LEU A 254 8.82 -4.41 -9.05
CA LEU A 254 7.44 -4.21 -8.61
C LEU A 254 7.20 -2.72 -8.43
N ASN A 255 6.57 -2.11 -9.43
CA ASN A 255 6.41 -0.67 -9.56
C ASN A 255 4.98 -0.23 -9.21
N ASN A 256 4.85 0.75 -8.31
CA ASN A 256 3.60 1.42 -7.97
C ASN A 256 3.31 2.53 -8.98
N LEU A 257 2.11 2.57 -9.54
CA LEU A 257 1.70 3.62 -10.48
C LEU A 257 1.27 4.94 -9.80
N GLY A 258 1.40 5.02 -8.47
CA GLY A 258 1.25 6.25 -7.69
C GLY A 258 0.13 6.22 -6.65
N GLY A 259 -0.95 5.49 -6.89
CA GLY A 259 -2.15 5.49 -6.05
C GLY A 259 -2.35 4.27 -5.15
N VAL A 260 -1.43 3.30 -5.13
CA VAL A 260 -1.50 2.11 -4.26
C VAL A 260 -0.75 2.37 -2.97
N SER A 261 -1.36 2.03 -1.83
CA SER A 261 -0.72 2.21 -0.52
C SER A 261 0.50 1.29 -0.33
N ILE A 262 1.43 1.68 0.55
CA ILE A 262 2.61 0.86 0.89
C ILE A 262 2.18 -0.51 1.46
N LEU A 263 1.09 -0.55 2.23
CA LEU A 263 0.51 -1.79 2.76
C LEU A 263 0.09 -2.73 1.64
N GLU A 264 -0.71 -2.24 0.68
CA GLU A 264 -1.16 -3.03 -0.48
C GLU A 264 0.04 -3.51 -1.32
N MET A 265 1.02 -2.63 -1.57
CA MET A 265 2.24 -3.01 -2.29
C MET A 265 3.04 -4.11 -1.59
N SER A 266 3.05 -4.16 -0.25
CA SER A 266 3.70 -5.24 0.51
C SER A 266 2.95 -6.56 0.38
N ILE A 267 1.61 -6.53 0.34
CA ILE A 267 0.78 -7.72 0.06
C ILE A 267 1.05 -8.23 -1.35
N LEU A 268 1.08 -7.35 -2.35
CA LEU A 268 1.38 -7.70 -3.73
C LEU A 268 2.77 -8.31 -3.89
N ALA A 269 3.78 -7.80 -3.15
CA ALA A 269 5.12 -8.37 -3.14
C ALA A 269 5.12 -9.80 -2.57
N ASN A 270 4.38 -10.05 -1.47
CA ASN A 270 4.22 -11.39 -0.91
C ASN A 270 3.59 -12.36 -1.90
N GLU A 271 2.50 -11.97 -2.54
CA GLU A 271 1.82 -12.81 -3.53
C GLU A 271 2.70 -13.08 -4.76
N LEU A 272 3.50 -12.09 -5.21
CA LEU A 272 4.42 -12.23 -6.34
C LEU A 272 5.53 -13.25 -6.03
N VAL A 273 6.16 -13.15 -4.87
CA VAL A 273 7.24 -14.08 -4.45
C VAL A 273 6.72 -15.50 -4.29
N ASN A 274 5.46 -15.66 -3.85
CA ASN A 274 4.81 -16.97 -3.69
C ASN A 274 4.09 -17.48 -4.96
N SER A 275 4.13 -16.74 -6.07
CA SER A 275 3.51 -17.13 -7.34
C SER A 275 4.28 -18.24 -8.07
N SER A 276 3.73 -18.72 -9.20
CA SER A 276 4.36 -19.77 -10.02
C SER A 276 5.75 -19.35 -10.55
N ILE A 277 5.98 -18.05 -10.79
CA ILE A 277 7.29 -17.53 -11.23
C ILE A 277 8.26 -17.25 -10.08
N GLY A 278 7.80 -17.28 -8.83
CA GLY A 278 8.60 -16.88 -7.66
C GLY A 278 9.97 -17.58 -7.60
N LYS A 279 10.05 -18.87 -7.96
CA LYS A 279 11.32 -19.62 -7.99
C LYS A 279 12.29 -19.16 -9.08
N LYS A 280 11.84 -18.45 -10.11
CA LYS A 280 12.66 -17.85 -11.17
C LYS A 280 13.15 -16.44 -10.78
N LEU A 281 12.55 -15.83 -9.76
CA LEU A 281 12.92 -14.49 -9.30
C LEU A 281 14.05 -14.58 -8.29
N LYS A 282 15.21 -14.03 -8.65
CA LYS A 282 16.39 -13.95 -7.78
C LYS A 282 16.47 -12.61 -7.06
N LEU A 283 16.17 -11.55 -7.77
CA LEU A 283 16.35 -10.17 -7.35
C LEU A 283 15.04 -9.40 -7.44
N ILE A 284 14.84 -8.46 -6.52
CA ILE A 284 13.71 -7.55 -6.53
C ILE A 284 14.16 -6.10 -6.38
N ILE A 285 13.53 -5.22 -7.16
CA ILE A 285 13.57 -3.77 -7.02
C ILE A 285 12.19 -3.32 -6.60
N GLY A 286 12.12 -2.60 -5.51
CA GLY A 286 10.84 -2.19 -4.92
C GLY A 286 10.32 -3.18 -3.86
N PRO A 287 8.99 -3.08 -3.52
CA PRO A 287 7.97 -2.18 -4.08
C PRO A 287 8.36 -0.69 -4.02
N ALA A 288 8.21 0.02 -5.14
CA ALA A 288 8.54 1.44 -5.21
C ALA A 288 7.78 2.16 -6.33
N SER A 289 7.59 3.46 -6.20
CA SER A 289 7.11 4.32 -7.29
C SER A 289 8.31 4.83 -8.08
N LEU A 290 8.59 4.24 -9.24
CA LEU A 290 9.72 4.61 -10.10
C LEU A 290 9.29 5.14 -11.46
N MET A 291 8.18 4.64 -11.99
CA MET A 291 7.52 5.10 -13.20
C MET A 291 6.01 5.14 -12.90
N THR A 292 5.51 6.28 -12.49
CA THR A 292 4.10 6.45 -12.10
C THR A 292 3.21 6.84 -13.27
N ALA A 293 1.92 6.95 -13.02
CA ALA A 293 0.93 7.59 -13.87
C ALA A 293 0.07 8.51 -12.98
N ILE A 294 0.71 9.54 -12.42
CA ILE A 294 0.15 10.49 -11.46
C ILE A 294 -0.35 9.75 -10.19
N ASP A 295 -1.67 9.65 -10.03
CA ASP A 295 -2.35 9.02 -8.87
C ASP A 295 -3.05 7.70 -9.24
N MET A 296 -2.66 7.05 -10.34
CA MET A 296 -3.27 5.82 -10.80
C MET A 296 -3.22 4.74 -9.73
N ARG A 297 -4.37 4.21 -9.34
CA ARG A 297 -4.47 3.14 -8.34
C ARG A 297 -4.16 1.79 -8.96
N GLY A 298 -2.90 1.58 -9.30
CA GLY A 298 -2.42 0.41 -10.00
C GLY A 298 -0.94 0.15 -9.75
N PHE A 299 -0.46 -0.95 -10.30
CA PHE A 299 0.94 -1.36 -10.23
C PHE A 299 1.35 -2.08 -11.51
N SER A 300 2.66 -2.21 -11.72
CA SER A 300 3.22 -2.99 -12.81
C SER A 300 4.32 -3.94 -12.34
N ILE A 301 4.46 -5.05 -13.07
CA ILE A 301 5.52 -6.05 -12.87
C ILE A 301 6.37 -6.05 -14.13
N SER A 302 7.67 -5.77 -13.97
CA SER A 302 8.66 -5.93 -15.04
C SER A 302 9.62 -7.05 -14.66
N VAL A 303 9.86 -8.00 -15.56
CA VAL A 303 10.85 -9.08 -15.37
C VAL A 303 11.93 -8.99 -16.44
N CYS A 304 13.18 -9.27 -16.07
CA CYS A 304 14.31 -9.29 -17.00
C CYS A 304 15.30 -10.38 -16.59
N PRO A 305 15.72 -11.29 -17.49
CA PRO A 305 16.84 -12.18 -17.23
C PRO A 305 18.14 -11.37 -17.25
N LEU A 306 19.08 -11.68 -16.35
CA LEU A 306 20.34 -10.95 -16.25
C LEU A 306 21.53 -11.89 -16.37
N THR A 307 22.52 -11.46 -17.15
CA THR A 307 23.88 -12.03 -17.08
C THR A 307 24.55 -11.59 -15.77
N ALA A 308 25.62 -12.28 -15.37
CA ALA A 308 26.37 -11.92 -14.17
C ALA A 308 26.92 -10.47 -14.22
N GLN A 309 27.32 -9.99 -15.40
CA GLN A 309 27.76 -8.61 -15.59
C GLN A 309 26.62 -7.61 -15.39
N GLN A 310 25.46 -7.88 -15.98
CA GLN A 310 24.28 -7.01 -15.85
C GLN A 310 23.76 -6.99 -14.41
N GLU A 311 23.82 -8.11 -13.69
CA GLU A 311 23.50 -8.17 -12.27
C GLU A 311 24.46 -7.31 -11.44
N ALA A 312 25.76 -7.36 -11.71
CA ALA A 312 26.75 -6.52 -11.04
C ALA A 312 26.48 -5.02 -11.29
N LEU A 313 26.19 -4.63 -12.53
CA LEU A 313 25.82 -3.27 -12.89
C LEU A 313 24.51 -2.81 -12.21
N LEU A 314 23.51 -3.70 -12.12
CA LEU A 314 22.26 -3.40 -11.43
C LEU A 314 22.46 -3.15 -9.93
N LYS A 315 23.34 -3.93 -9.30
CA LYS A 315 23.68 -3.83 -7.88
C LYS A 315 24.70 -2.72 -7.57
N SER A 316 25.31 -2.11 -8.59
CA SER A 316 26.29 -1.04 -8.38
C SER A 316 25.64 0.16 -7.68
N PRO A 317 26.38 0.89 -6.83
CA PRO A 317 25.86 2.07 -6.15
C PRO A 317 25.31 3.11 -7.13
N CYS A 318 24.25 3.80 -6.72
CA CYS A 318 23.82 5.02 -7.36
C CYS A 318 23.42 6.05 -6.30
N ALA A 319 23.69 7.32 -6.56
CA ALA A 319 23.53 8.39 -5.57
C ALA A 319 22.11 9.00 -5.59
N LEU A 320 21.07 8.18 -5.81
CA LEU A 320 19.69 8.63 -5.93
C LEU A 320 18.85 8.18 -4.73
N SER A 321 18.28 9.10 -4.01
CA SER A 321 17.39 8.80 -2.87
C SER A 321 16.11 8.06 -3.27
N VAL A 322 15.67 8.21 -4.51
CA VAL A 322 14.44 7.58 -5.02
C VAL A 322 14.68 6.16 -5.54
N TRP A 323 15.94 5.76 -5.78
CA TRP A 323 16.26 4.42 -6.25
C TRP A 323 16.36 3.46 -5.06
N PRO A 324 15.46 2.46 -4.94
CA PRO A 324 15.60 1.44 -3.91
C PRO A 324 16.74 0.50 -4.28
N ASP A 325 17.49 0.05 -3.28
CA ASP A 325 18.50 -0.96 -3.50
C ASP A 325 17.89 -2.24 -4.10
N CYS A 326 18.59 -2.81 -5.07
CA CYS A 326 18.26 -4.13 -5.60
C CYS A 326 18.58 -5.19 -4.53
N LYS A 327 17.57 -5.97 -4.12
CA LYS A 327 17.68 -6.94 -3.03
C LYS A 327 17.54 -8.36 -3.55
N GLU A 328 18.21 -9.31 -2.89
CA GLU A 328 17.96 -10.73 -3.12
C GLU A 328 16.65 -11.16 -2.44
N ILE A 329 15.87 -11.97 -3.15
CA ILE A 329 14.67 -12.59 -2.56
C ILE A 329 15.14 -13.76 -1.71
N THR A 330 14.87 -13.67 -0.41
CA THR A 330 15.25 -14.68 0.58
C THR A 330 14.02 -15.27 1.26
N PRO A 331 14.08 -16.53 1.74
CA PRO A 331 13.04 -17.08 2.59
C PRO A 331 12.80 -16.21 3.84
N ILE A 332 11.55 -16.23 4.34
CA ILE A 332 11.21 -15.53 5.58
C ILE A 332 12.02 -16.14 6.73
N ALA A 333 12.82 -15.32 7.41
CA ALA A 333 13.49 -15.72 8.64
C ALA A 333 12.48 -15.69 9.79
N ILE A 334 12.36 -16.82 10.49
CA ILE A 334 11.50 -16.96 11.67
C ILE A 334 12.41 -17.03 12.90
N VAL A 335 12.13 -16.19 13.88
CA VAL A 335 12.81 -16.17 15.18
C VAL A 335 11.84 -16.72 16.22
N ASP A 336 12.32 -17.60 17.08
CA ASP A 336 11.53 -18.20 18.14
C ASP A 336 11.01 -17.11 19.10
N LEU A 337 9.80 -17.34 19.63
CA LEU A 337 9.25 -16.47 20.67
C LEU A 337 10.08 -16.59 21.95
N PRO A 338 10.29 -15.50 22.68
CA PRO A 338 10.97 -15.55 23.98
C PRO A 338 10.18 -16.39 25.00
N ASP A 339 10.92 -17.00 25.94
CA ASP A 339 10.33 -17.75 27.06
C ASP A 339 9.35 -16.86 27.85
N GLY A 340 8.32 -17.49 28.42
CA GLY A 340 7.33 -16.81 29.26
C GLY A 340 6.05 -16.34 28.53
N LEU A 341 6.01 -16.45 27.21
CA LEU A 341 4.80 -16.14 26.41
C LEU A 341 3.92 -17.38 26.15
N THR A 342 4.20 -18.50 26.81
CA THR A 342 3.41 -19.73 26.62
C THR A 342 2.00 -19.51 27.18
N PRO A 343 0.93 -19.61 26.39
CA PRO A 343 -0.44 -19.48 26.88
C PRO A 343 -0.76 -20.51 27.96
N VAL A 344 -1.46 -20.10 29.01
CA VAL A 344 -1.97 -21.05 30.01
C VAL A 344 -2.98 -21.96 29.32
N ARG A 345 -2.67 -23.26 29.22
CA ARG A 345 -3.59 -24.25 28.66
C ARG A 345 -4.55 -24.71 29.74
N HIS A 346 -5.84 -24.48 29.53
CA HIS A 346 -6.89 -25.02 30.35
C HIS A 346 -7.26 -26.44 29.90
N ASN A 347 -7.66 -27.31 30.83
CA ASN A 347 -8.19 -28.63 30.46
C ASN A 347 -9.59 -28.43 29.87
N PRO A 348 -9.85 -28.86 28.63
CA PRO A 348 -11.18 -28.74 28.03
C PRO A 348 -12.24 -29.50 28.83
N SER A 349 -13.44 -28.96 28.89
CA SER A 349 -14.60 -29.67 29.45
C SER A 349 -15.88 -29.30 28.68
N LYS A 350 -16.85 -30.18 28.63
CA LYS A 350 -18.09 -29.98 27.89
C LYS A 350 -19.22 -29.54 28.81
N HIS A 351 -19.95 -28.53 28.38
CA HIS A 351 -21.22 -28.09 28.96
C HIS A 351 -22.05 -27.41 27.86
N ASP A 352 -23.05 -28.13 27.36
CA ASP A 352 -23.79 -27.75 26.16
C ASP A 352 -24.54 -26.41 26.30
N GLU A 353 -25.13 -26.13 27.47
CA GLU A 353 -25.81 -24.85 27.73
C GLU A 353 -24.82 -23.66 27.68
N THR A 354 -23.65 -23.81 28.28
CA THR A 354 -22.59 -22.78 28.24
C THR A 354 -22.06 -22.58 26.83
N ALA A 355 -21.83 -23.68 26.06
CA ALA A 355 -21.43 -23.62 24.70
C ALA A 355 -22.43 -22.85 23.84
N THR A 356 -23.71 -23.16 23.99
CA THR A 356 -24.80 -22.49 23.27
C THR A 356 -24.86 -21.00 23.61
N LEU A 357 -24.74 -20.63 24.87
CA LEU A 357 -24.76 -19.22 25.30
C LEU A 357 -23.58 -18.43 24.74
N ILE A 358 -22.36 -19.00 24.80
CA ILE A 358 -21.17 -18.33 24.25
C ILE A 358 -21.32 -18.17 22.73
N THR A 359 -21.79 -19.20 22.03
CA THR A 359 -22.02 -19.14 20.59
C THR A 359 -23.01 -18.04 20.24
N GLN A 360 -24.13 -17.95 20.94
CA GLN A 360 -25.12 -16.88 20.75
C GLN A 360 -24.51 -15.49 20.97
N CYS A 361 -23.77 -15.29 22.07
CA CYS A 361 -23.08 -14.02 22.30
C CYS A 361 -22.17 -13.63 21.13
N CYS A 362 -21.36 -14.59 20.63
CA CYS A 362 -20.46 -14.36 19.53
C CYS A 362 -21.20 -14.09 18.21
N GLU A 363 -22.26 -14.82 17.90
CA GLU A 363 -23.07 -14.62 16.69
C GLU A 363 -23.76 -13.26 16.67
N ILE A 364 -24.29 -12.79 17.81
CA ILE A 364 -24.86 -11.44 17.94
C ILE A 364 -23.78 -10.39 17.58
N MET A 365 -22.57 -10.53 18.09
CA MET A 365 -21.49 -9.60 17.83
C MET A 365 -21.00 -9.66 16.37
N ILE A 366 -20.93 -10.84 15.78
CA ILE A 366 -20.58 -11.02 14.38
C ILE A 366 -21.64 -10.38 13.46
N ALA A 367 -22.91 -10.56 13.76
CA ALA A 367 -24.00 -9.96 12.99
C ALA A 367 -24.01 -8.42 13.05
N ALA A 368 -23.49 -7.83 14.13
CA ALA A 368 -23.42 -6.39 14.33
C ALA A 368 -22.23 -5.71 13.63
N GLU A 369 -21.32 -6.46 12.98
CA GLU A 369 -20.04 -5.97 12.45
C GLU A 369 -20.18 -4.71 11.58
N ALA A 370 -21.02 -4.78 10.55
CA ALA A 370 -21.16 -3.69 9.58
C ALA A 370 -21.72 -2.40 10.22
N ASP A 371 -22.72 -2.55 11.08
CA ASP A 371 -23.37 -1.41 11.73
C ASP A 371 -22.46 -0.73 12.75
N LEU A 372 -21.71 -1.52 13.53
CA LEU A 372 -20.74 -0.99 14.50
C LEU A 372 -19.59 -0.28 13.80
N ASN A 373 -19.09 -0.81 12.68
CA ASN A 373 -18.08 -0.13 11.85
C ASN A 373 -18.62 1.20 11.29
N ALA A 374 -19.86 1.21 10.78
CA ALA A 374 -20.47 2.42 10.25
C ALA A 374 -20.73 3.48 11.36
N LEU A 375 -21.00 3.03 12.58
CA LEU A 375 -21.15 3.92 13.73
C LEU A 375 -19.81 4.47 14.20
N ASP A 376 -18.79 3.63 14.26
CA ASP A 376 -17.44 3.99 14.67
C ASP A 376 -16.77 4.94 13.65
N ALA A 377 -16.99 4.77 12.37
CA ALA A 377 -16.48 5.67 11.32
C ALA A 377 -16.91 7.14 11.49
N LYS A 378 -17.93 7.42 12.33
CA LYS A 378 -18.38 8.79 12.65
C LYS A 378 -17.58 9.44 13.79
N SER A 379 -16.98 8.64 14.67
CA SER A 379 -16.31 9.12 15.88
C SER A 379 -14.98 8.40 16.19
N GLY A 380 -14.53 7.52 15.30
CA GLY A 380 -13.32 6.71 15.42
C GLY A 380 -12.74 6.39 14.05
N ASP A 381 -12.08 5.25 13.92
CA ASP A 381 -11.44 4.75 12.70
C ASP A 381 -12.23 3.68 11.94
N GLY A 382 -13.44 3.35 12.40
CA GLY A 382 -14.38 2.46 11.70
C GLY A 382 -14.08 0.97 11.86
N ASP A 383 -13.34 0.55 12.90
CA ASP A 383 -12.89 -0.83 13.08
C ASP A 383 -13.51 -1.57 14.29
N THR A 384 -14.31 -0.90 15.12
CA THR A 384 -14.92 -1.50 16.33
C THR A 384 -15.72 -2.77 16.01
N GLY A 385 -16.53 -2.75 14.95
CA GLY A 385 -17.31 -3.91 14.54
C GLY A 385 -16.42 -5.08 14.11
N SER A 386 -15.40 -4.83 13.28
CA SER A 386 -14.46 -5.86 12.83
C SER A 386 -13.67 -6.46 13.98
N THR A 387 -13.27 -5.64 14.96
CA THR A 387 -12.55 -6.08 16.16
C THR A 387 -13.40 -7.01 17.01
N VAL A 388 -14.65 -6.64 17.30
CA VAL A 388 -15.56 -7.45 18.13
C VAL A 388 -16.00 -8.72 17.41
N ALA A 389 -16.31 -8.64 16.12
CA ALA A 389 -16.69 -9.80 15.31
C ALA A 389 -15.52 -10.79 15.14
N GLY A 390 -14.29 -10.28 14.95
CA GLY A 390 -13.08 -11.09 14.93
C GLY A 390 -12.88 -11.89 16.21
N ALA A 391 -13.05 -11.24 17.37
CA ALA A 391 -13.04 -11.91 18.67
C ALA A 391 -14.11 -12.99 18.78
N GLY A 392 -15.33 -12.71 18.33
CA GLY A 392 -16.43 -13.69 18.32
C GLY A 392 -16.07 -14.92 17.49
N ARG A 393 -15.53 -14.74 16.28
CA ARG A 393 -15.07 -15.82 15.41
C ARG A 393 -13.97 -16.65 16.06
N SER A 394 -13.01 -16.01 16.74
CA SER A 394 -11.91 -16.71 17.42
C SER A 394 -12.41 -17.54 18.60
N ILE A 395 -13.30 -16.98 19.44
CA ILE A 395 -13.89 -17.71 20.56
C ILE A 395 -14.69 -18.93 20.07
N ILE A 396 -15.47 -18.81 18.99
CA ILE A 396 -16.19 -19.94 18.39
C ILE A 396 -15.20 -21.01 17.91
N ALA A 397 -14.13 -20.63 17.26
CA ALA A 397 -13.10 -21.55 16.78
C ALA A 397 -12.37 -22.26 17.94
N ALA A 398 -12.20 -21.60 19.08
CA ALA A 398 -11.57 -22.14 20.27
C ALA A 398 -12.52 -22.97 21.16
N LEU A 399 -13.82 -22.99 20.89
CA LEU A 399 -14.89 -23.47 21.79
C LEU A 399 -14.66 -24.90 22.32
N GLU A 400 -14.21 -25.83 21.48
CA GLU A 400 -13.92 -27.22 21.88
C GLU A 400 -12.74 -27.33 22.84
N GLY A 401 -11.84 -26.37 22.84
CA GLY A 401 -10.67 -26.27 23.71
C GLY A 401 -10.95 -25.57 25.05
N LEU A 402 -12.12 -24.96 25.23
CA LEU A 402 -12.47 -24.20 26.44
C LEU A 402 -12.96 -25.08 27.59
N PRO A 403 -12.71 -24.69 28.85
CA PRO A 403 -13.17 -25.40 30.04
C PRO A 403 -14.65 -25.04 30.38
N LEU A 404 -15.59 -25.41 29.52
CA LEU A 404 -16.99 -24.95 29.53
C LEU A 404 -17.76 -25.30 30.81
N ALA A 405 -17.39 -26.38 31.54
CA ALA A 405 -17.99 -26.78 32.79
C ALA A 405 -17.36 -26.14 34.03
N ASP A 406 -16.29 -25.37 33.89
CA ASP A 406 -15.55 -24.71 34.96
C ASP A 406 -15.59 -23.20 34.74
N HIS A 407 -16.67 -22.54 35.18
CA HIS A 407 -16.91 -21.13 34.91
C HIS A 407 -15.76 -20.19 35.30
N PRO A 408 -15.11 -20.31 36.47
CA PRO A 408 -13.94 -19.51 36.80
C PRO A 408 -12.80 -19.60 35.76
N LYS A 409 -12.46 -20.82 35.35
CA LYS A 409 -11.42 -21.04 34.35
C LYS A 409 -11.88 -20.62 32.94
N LEU A 410 -13.18 -20.77 32.66
CA LEU A 410 -13.76 -20.34 31.40
C LEU A 410 -13.61 -18.83 31.19
N PHE A 411 -13.98 -18.03 32.20
CA PHE A 411 -13.81 -16.57 32.10
C PHE A 411 -12.34 -16.17 31.93
N SER A 412 -11.43 -16.81 32.67
CA SER A 412 -9.99 -16.58 32.49
C SER A 412 -9.50 -16.97 31.09
N ALA A 413 -10.00 -18.10 30.53
CA ALA A 413 -9.67 -18.55 29.18
C ALA A 413 -10.22 -17.59 28.11
N ILE A 414 -11.45 -17.08 28.26
CA ILE A 414 -12.01 -16.05 27.38
C ILE A 414 -11.16 -14.77 27.45
N GLY A 415 -10.80 -14.31 28.65
CA GLY A 415 -9.92 -13.15 28.81
C GLY A 415 -8.58 -13.32 28.10
N GLN A 416 -7.99 -14.50 28.18
CA GLN A 416 -6.75 -14.85 27.49
C GLN A 416 -6.93 -14.83 25.96
N GLU A 417 -7.98 -15.44 25.43
CA GLU A 417 -8.28 -15.45 24.01
C GLU A 417 -8.45 -14.02 23.47
N LEU A 418 -9.23 -13.20 24.17
CA LEU A 418 -9.43 -11.79 23.80
C LEU A 418 -8.11 -11.00 23.81
N SER A 419 -7.20 -11.27 24.75
CA SER A 419 -5.90 -10.60 24.81
C SER A 419 -5.00 -10.92 23.62
N GLN A 420 -5.18 -12.08 22.99
CA GLN A 420 -4.39 -12.53 21.85
C GLN A 420 -4.94 -12.05 20.50
N VAL A 421 -6.28 -11.96 20.39
CA VAL A 421 -6.93 -11.71 19.08
C VAL A 421 -7.47 -10.30 18.93
N MET A 422 -7.76 -9.61 20.02
CA MET A 422 -8.21 -8.22 19.98
C MET A 422 -7.06 -7.26 20.20
N GLY A 423 -6.72 -6.50 19.17
CA GLY A 423 -5.81 -5.37 19.30
C GLY A 423 -6.47 -4.14 19.93
N GLY A 424 -5.65 -3.13 20.22
CA GLY A 424 -6.12 -1.85 20.74
C GLY A 424 -6.60 -1.86 22.20
N SER A 425 -7.16 -0.74 22.66
CA SER A 425 -7.57 -0.56 24.07
C SER A 425 -8.77 -1.42 24.44
N SER A 426 -9.73 -1.62 23.53
CA SER A 426 -10.94 -2.40 23.79
C SER A 426 -10.62 -3.87 24.11
N GLY A 427 -9.68 -4.49 23.36
CA GLY A 427 -9.28 -5.87 23.60
C GLY A 427 -8.61 -6.07 24.95
N VAL A 428 -7.68 -5.19 25.31
CA VAL A 428 -7.01 -5.22 26.60
C VAL A 428 -8.00 -5.03 27.75
N LEU A 429 -8.95 -4.10 27.62
CA LEU A 429 -9.95 -3.83 28.65
C LEU A 429 -10.91 -5.00 28.83
N LEU A 430 -11.36 -5.65 27.75
CA LEU A 430 -12.19 -6.86 27.84
C LEU A 430 -11.41 -8.06 28.40
N ALA A 431 -10.14 -8.21 28.05
CA ALA A 431 -9.28 -9.24 28.65
C ALA A 431 -9.14 -9.04 30.17
N ILE A 432 -8.93 -7.79 30.62
CA ILE A 432 -8.88 -7.44 32.06
C ILE A 432 -10.23 -7.73 32.73
N PHE A 433 -11.33 -7.37 32.08
CA PHE A 433 -12.67 -7.63 32.56
C PHE A 433 -12.88 -9.13 32.81
N PHE A 434 -12.72 -9.96 31.79
CA PHE A 434 -12.97 -11.40 31.91
C PHE A 434 -11.98 -12.11 32.84
N THR A 435 -10.74 -11.70 32.89
CA THR A 435 -9.77 -12.22 33.86
C THR A 435 -10.22 -11.93 35.30
N ALA A 436 -10.66 -10.72 35.58
CA ALA A 436 -11.16 -10.35 36.90
C ALA A 436 -12.48 -11.04 37.25
N VAL A 437 -13.34 -11.30 36.25
CA VAL A 437 -14.56 -12.14 36.44
C VAL A 437 -14.13 -13.56 36.86
N GLY A 438 -13.16 -14.15 36.20
CA GLY A 438 -12.62 -15.47 36.55
C GLY A 438 -12.06 -15.53 37.97
N ASP A 439 -11.27 -14.53 38.34
CA ASP A 439 -10.69 -14.41 39.68
C ASP A 439 -11.78 -14.29 40.78
N ALA A 440 -12.77 -13.41 40.58
CA ALA A 440 -13.88 -13.24 41.52
C ALA A 440 -14.73 -14.51 41.66
N SER A 441 -15.03 -15.18 40.53
CA SER A 441 -15.73 -16.46 40.51
C SER A 441 -14.97 -17.55 41.23
N SER A 442 -13.66 -17.62 41.10
CA SER A 442 -12.78 -18.56 41.83
C SER A 442 -12.79 -18.34 43.33
N ASN A 443 -13.06 -17.12 43.78
CA ASN A 443 -13.22 -16.74 45.19
C ASN A 443 -14.67 -16.87 45.71
N GLY A 444 -15.57 -17.48 44.94
CA GLY A 444 -16.94 -17.79 45.34
C GLY A 444 -17.96 -16.67 45.16
N ALA A 445 -17.66 -15.64 44.39
CA ALA A 445 -18.61 -14.62 44.03
C ALA A 445 -19.76 -15.20 43.15
N SER A 446 -20.98 -14.67 43.29
CA SER A 446 -22.04 -14.97 42.33
C SER A 446 -21.64 -14.53 40.92
N VAL A 447 -22.29 -15.06 39.88
CA VAL A 447 -21.98 -14.67 38.49
C VAL A 447 -22.12 -13.16 38.31
N ILE A 448 -23.20 -12.57 38.84
CA ILE A 448 -23.45 -11.12 38.72
C ILE A 448 -22.40 -10.31 39.48
N ASP A 449 -22.03 -10.71 40.72
CA ASP A 449 -20.99 -10.01 41.47
C ASP A 449 -19.62 -10.15 40.83
N ALA A 450 -19.33 -11.29 40.19
CA ALA A 450 -18.13 -11.50 39.45
C ALA A 450 -18.05 -10.55 38.23
N PHE A 451 -19.10 -10.41 37.46
CA PHE A 451 -19.16 -9.45 36.35
C PHE A 451 -19.03 -7.99 36.84
N LYS A 452 -19.66 -7.63 37.96
CA LYS A 452 -19.44 -6.30 38.58
C LYS A 452 -17.98 -6.10 39.02
N SER A 453 -17.34 -7.13 39.54
CA SER A 453 -15.89 -7.09 39.85
C SER A 453 -15.04 -6.89 38.60
N GLY A 454 -15.38 -7.55 37.49
CA GLY A 454 -14.77 -7.36 36.19
C GLY A 454 -14.85 -5.92 35.70
N LEU A 455 -16.08 -5.33 35.78
CA LEU A 455 -16.31 -3.93 35.41
C LEU A 455 -15.47 -2.97 36.28
N ASN A 456 -15.48 -3.15 37.60
CA ASN A 456 -14.71 -2.34 38.52
C ASN A 456 -13.20 -2.39 38.18
N ARG A 457 -12.67 -3.58 37.86
CA ARG A 457 -11.28 -3.74 37.46
C ARG A 457 -10.94 -3.07 36.14
N MET A 458 -11.83 -3.21 35.16
CA MET A 458 -11.72 -2.55 33.86
C MET A 458 -11.73 -1.02 34.01
N GLN A 459 -12.61 -0.47 34.84
CA GLN A 459 -12.67 0.97 35.12
C GLN A 459 -11.42 1.46 35.87
N ALA A 460 -10.94 0.71 36.86
CA ALA A 460 -9.75 1.08 37.63
C ALA A 460 -8.47 1.17 36.76
N ILE A 461 -8.35 0.34 35.72
CA ILE A 461 -7.19 0.33 34.81
C ILE A 461 -7.43 1.26 33.61
N GLY A 462 -8.62 1.22 33.02
CA GLY A 462 -8.96 2.00 31.83
C GLY A 462 -9.29 3.46 32.10
N GLY A 463 -9.62 3.81 33.36
CA GLY A 463 -9.93 5.17 33.79
C GLY A 463 -11.32 5.67 33.36
N ALA A 464 -12.09 4.91 32.58
CA ALA A 464 -13.42 5.30 32.12
C ALA A 464 -14.50 5.05 33.19
N ASN A 465 -15.40 6.00 33.37
CA ASN A 465 -16.49 5.94 34.29
C ASN A 465 -17.84 6.17 33.57
N LEU A 466 -18.92 5.95 34.25
CA LEU A 466 -20.25 6.30 33.77
C LEU A 466 -20.31 7.80 33.42
N GLY A 467 -20.77 8.14 32.23
CA GLY A 467 -20.77 9.51 31.69
C GLY A 467 -19.52 9.91 30.88
N ASP A 468 -18.59 8.99 30.65
CA ASP A 468 -17.38 9.27 29.89
C ASP A 468 -17.51 8.90 28.40
N ARG A 469 -18.68 8.46 27.96
CA ARG A 469 -19.00 8.09 26.57
C ARG A 469 -18.20 6.88 26.08
N THR A 470 -18.41 5.73 26.73
CA THR A 470 -17.76 4.45 26.44
C THR A 470 -18.71 3.28 26.62
N MET A 471 -18.28 2.04 26.40
CA MET A 471 -19.03 0.83 26.71
C MET A 471 -19.52 0.75 28.19
N VAL A 472 -18.82 1.44 29.11
CA VAL A 472 -19.19 1.49 30.54
C VAL A 472 -20.57 2.09 30.72
N ASP A 473 -20.95 3.04 29.87
CA ASP A 473 -22.26 3.73 29.96
C ASP A 473 -23.44 2.80 29.68
N ALA A 474 -23.26 1.70 28.97
CA ALA A 474 -24.24 0.67 28.74
C ALA A 474 -24.04 -0.53 29.69
N LEU A 475 -22.79 -0.94 29.92
CA LEU A 475 -22.49 -2.15 30.70
C LEU A 475 -22.78 -1.98 32.19
N SER A 476 -22.47 -0.83 32.79
CA SER A 476 -22.72 -0.60 34.23
C SER A 476 -24.22 -0.69 34.58
N PRO A 477 -25.11 0.07 33.92
CA PRO A 477 -26.52 -0.03 34.22
C PRO A 477 -27.14 -1.41 33.88
N ALA A 478 -26.61 -2.09 32.82
CA ALA A 478 -27.07 -3.44 32.49
C ALA A 478 -26.73 -4.44 33.60
N LEU A 479 -25.52 -4.43 34.15
CA LEU A 479 -25.12 -5.32 35.24
C LEU A 479 -25.84 -5.01 36.54
N ASP A 480 -26.20 -3.75 36.78
CA ASP A 480 -27.02 -3.36 37.95
C ASP A 480 -28.47 -3.81 37.83
N ALA A 481 -29.02 -3.85 36.63
CA ALA A 481 -30.37 -4.31 36.36
C ALA A 481 -30.51 -5.84 36.24
N LEU A 482 -29.38 -6.57 36.12
CA LEU A 482 -29.36 -8.01 35.78
C LEU A 482 -30.02 -8.88 36.88
N ASP A 483 -30.02 -8.43 38.15
CA ASP A 483 -30.73 -9.07 39.24
C ASP A 483 -32.25 -9.13 38.98
N ASN A 484 -32.82 -8.24 38.15
CA ASN A 484 -34.20 -8.20 37.72
C ASN A 484 -34.47 -8.97 36.43
N GLY A 485 -33.47 -9.66 35.90
CA GLY A 485 -33.53 -10.46 34.67
C GLY A 485 -32.94 -9.80 33.43
N LEU A 486 -32.79 -10.61 32.38
CA LEU A 486 -32.16 -10.18 31.12
C LEU A 486 -32.92 -9.07 30.40
N GLU A 487 -34.26 -9.07 30.45
CA GLU A 487 -35.07 -8.02 29.82
C GLU A 487 -34.80 -6.65 30.47
N ALA A 488 -34.76 -6.61 31.83
CA ALA A 488 -34.40 -5.39 32.53
C ALA A 488 -32.98 -4.91 32.22
N ALA A 489 -32.02 -5.84 32.11
CA ALA A 489 -30.67 -5.53 31.75
C ALA A 489 -30.54 -5.01 30.30
N ALA A 490 -31.31 -5.57 29.35
CA ALA A 490 -31.35 -5.11 27.97
C ALA A 490 -31.91 -3.68 27.86
N ILE A 491 -33.00 -3.38 28.57
CA ILE A 491 -33.57 -2.02 28.62
C ILE A 491 -32.53 -1.04 29.18
N ALA A 492 -31.90 -1.37 30.30
CA ALA A 492 -30.88 -0.52 30.92
C ALA A 492 -29.64 -0.30 30.04
N ALA A 493 -29.18 -1.36 29.34
CA ALA A 493 -28.10 -1.26 28.38
C ALA A 493 -28.44 -0.32 27.21
N ARG A 494 -29.65 -0.45 26.66
CA ARG A 494 -30.14 0.40 25.56
C ARG A 494 -30.26 1.86 25.96
N GLU A 495 -30.83 2.13 27.14
CA GLU A 495 -30.92 3.48 27.68
C GLU A 495 -29.54 4.10 27.89
N GLY A 496 -28.58 3.34 28.43
CA GLY A 496 -27.21 3.76 28.61
C GLY A 496 -26.50 4.06 27.29
N ALA A 497 -26.65 3.18 26.30
CA ALA A 497 -26.11 3.39 24.96
C ALA A 497 -26.70 4.65 24.32
N ASN A 498 -28.02 4.82 24.34
CA ASN A 498 -28.67 6.00 23.78
C ASN A 498 -28.24 7.30 24.48
N HIS A 499 -27.99 7.25 25.78
CA HIS A 499 -27.51 8.40 26.55
C HIS A 499 -26.17 8.91 26.04
N THR A 500 -25.28 8.03 25.54
CA THR A 500 -23.97 8.43 25.01
C THR A 500 -24.09 9.43 23.85
N SER A 501 -25.17 9.41 23.08
CA SER A 501 -25.45 10.34 21.99
C SER A 501 -25.66 11.79 22.45
N THR A 502 -25.95 11.98 23.73
CA THR A 502 -26.13 13.31 24.36
C THR A 502 -24.85 13.84 25.00
N ILE A 503 -23.81 12.99 25.16
CA ILE A 503 -22.53 13.35 25.75
C ILE A 503 -21.66 13.96 24.65
N LEU A 504 -21.40 15.26 24.72
CA LEU A 504 -20.69 16.03 23.69
C LEU A 504 -19.19 15.99 23.85
N VAL A 505 -18.66 15.57 24.99
CA VAL A 505 -17.22 15.49 25.28
C VAL A 505 -16.93 14.09 25.81
N ALA A 506 -16.22 13.29 25.03
CA ALA A 506 -15.72 12.01 25.50
C ALA A 506 -14.47 12.23 26.38
N LYS A 507 -14.38 11.47 27.50
CA LYS A 507 -13.23 11.57 28.42
C LYS A 507 -12.29 10.37 28.34
N ALA A 508 -12.68 9.32 27.62
CA ALA A 508 -11.88 8.12 27.40
C ALA A 508 -12.09 7.57 25.98
N GLY A 509 -11.16 6.75 25.52
CA GLY A 509 -11.18 6.16 24.18
C GLY A 509 -10.83 7.12 23.06
N ARG A 510 -10.95 6.68 21.80
CA ARG A 510 -10.59 7.46 20.59
C ARG A 510 -11.47 8.69 20.39
N SER A 511 -12.72 8.62 20.84
CA SER A 511 -13.67 9.75 20.77
C SER A 511 -13.18 11.01 21.50
N THR A 512 -12.15 10.93 22.37
CA THR A 512 -11.54 12.10 23.01
C THR A 512 -10.84 13.04 22.02
N TYR A 513 -10.53 12.57 20.82
CA TYR A 513 -9.89 13.37 19.75
C TYR A 513 -10.91 13.94 18.75
N VAL A 514 -12.19 13.76 19.00
CA VAL A 514 -13.30 14.15 18.12
C VAL A 514 -14.03 15.36 18.71
N ASN A 515 -14.41 16.31 17.86
CA ASN A 515 -15.09 17.53 18.29
C ASN A 515 -16.58 17.29 18.64
N GLU A 516 -17.19 18.22 19.38
CA GLU A 516 -18.56 18.13 19.86
C GLU A 516 -19.61 17.94 18.74
N GLU A 517 -19.40 18.61 17.59
CA GLU A 517 -20.35 18.52 16.46
C GLU A 517 -20.42 17.13 15.87
N GLN A 518 -19.28 16.42 15.82
CA GLN A 518 -19.21 15.04 15.31
C GLN A 518 -19.73 14.02 16.33
N LEU A 519 -19.64 14.32 17.63
CA LEU A 519 -20.16 13.43 18.68
C LEU A 519 -21.67 13.57 18.87
N LYS A 520 -22.23 14.74 18.62
CA LYS A 520 -23.65 15.05 18.85
C LYS A 520 -24.57 14.14 18.05
N GLY A 521 -25.48 13.46 18.75
CA GLY A 521 -26.49 12.57 18.14
C GLY A 521 -25.94 11.21 17.70
N ASN A 522 -24.63 10.94 17.87
CA ASN A 522 -24.03 9.64 17.56
C ASN A 522 -23.84 8.83 18.84
N ILE A 523 -24.32 7.59 18.85
CA ILE A 523 -24.11 6.65 19.95
C ILE A 523 -22.65 6.19 19.96
N ASP A 524 -22.10 5.92 21.15
CA ASP A 524 -20.77 5.28 21.26
C ASP A 524 -20.80 3.84 20.73
N PRO A 525 -19.90 3.43 19.82
CA PRO A 525 -19.94 2.10 19.22
C PRO A 525 -19.72 0.96 20.23
N GLY A 526 -18.94 1.19 21.29
CA GLY A 526 -18.76 0.22 22.38
C GLY A 526 -20.01 0.06 23.22
N ALA A 527 -20.71 1.15 23.54
CA ALA A 527 -21.98 1.14 24.24
C ALA A 527 -23.07 0.46 23.39
N GLU A 528 -23.12 0.72 22.09
CA GLU A 528 -24.03 0.07 21.16
C GLU A 528 -23.80 -1.45 21.10
N ALA A 529 -22.52 -1.90 21.06
CA ALA A 529 -22.19 -3.32 21.08
C ALA A 529 -22.73 -4.01 22.34
N VAL A 530 -22.58 -3.38 23.51
CA VAL A 530 -23.13 -3.90 24.77
C VAL A 530 -24.66 -3.95 24.71
N ALA A 531 -25.34 -2.91 24.25
CA ALA A 531 -26.80 -2.89 24.14
C ALA A 531 -27.31 -4.01 23.24
N ARG A 532 -26.74 -4.19 22.06
CA ARG A 532 -27.11 -5.28 21.14
C ARG A 532 -26.90 -6.67 21.73
N LEU A 533 -25.80 -6.86 22.50
CA LEU A 533 -25.58 -8.13 23.18
C LEU A 533 -26.70 -8.48 24.15
N PHE A 534 -27.06 -7.56 25.03
CA PHE A 534 -28.13 -7.80 25.99
C PHE A 534 -29.51 -7.94 25.34
N GLU A 535 -29.82 -7.14 24.32
CA GLU A 535 -31.07 -7.25 23.54
C GLU A 535 -31.17 -8.62 22.86
N GLY A 536 -30.14 -9.04 22.12
CA GLY A 536 -30.13 -10.32 21.42
C GLY A 536 -30.21 -11.52 22.37
N LEU A 537 -29.62 -11.45 23.57
CA LEU A 537 -29.76 -12.47 24.60
C LEU A 537 -31.16 -12.48 25.24
N SER A 538 -31.83 -11.35 25.31
CA SER A 538 -33.20 -11.25 25.85
C SER A 538 -34.23 -11.80 24.86
N GLU A 539 -34.05 -11.59 23.56
CA GLU A 539 -34.96 -12.04 22.49
C GLU A 539 -34.92 -13.56 22.23
N ASN A 540 -33.76 -14.19 22.47
CA ASN A 540 -33.53 -15.60 22.17
C ASN A 540 -33.82 -16.57 23.33
N ARG A 541 -34.65 -16.18 24.28
CA ARG A 541 -35.07 -17.03 25.42
C ARG A 541 -36.38 -17.78 25.20
#